data_e8356a74d1d2baf58fd6be0079cc6199
#
_entry.id   e8356a74d1d2baf58fd6be0079cc6199
#
_cell.length_a   1.000
_cell.length_b   1.000
_cell.length_c   1.000
_cell.angle_alpha   90.00
_cell.angle_beta   90.00
_cell.angle_gamma   90.00
#
_symmetry.space_group_name_H-M   'P 1'
#
loop_
_entity.id
_entity.type
_entity.pdbx_description
1 polymer ?
#
loop_
_entity_poly.entity_id
_entity_poly.type
_entity_poly.pdbx_seq_one_letter_code
_entity_poly.pdbx_strand_id
1 'polypeptide(L)'
;EFMLGGGQRYEFSDPFQSSLSVSLREEATVYARTGDAGVPLVWGTKSGAGRVVVDNIGIYDKLMRGIYAASFSLLCDAAAYPVINSAVFYLDDFPSPVPGGDGSYIRRDYGMSIADFYSKVWWPDLVKLAQQYSIRFTGVMIENYEDDTQSTPVRQSDTQQFRYYGSLLLQQGGEVGFHGYNHQPLVLPDTDYKDLYSYRQWPSEEAIVAAMNELIDFQKTVLPNTEGSVYVPPSNILSAAGRK
;
A
#
# COMPACT_ATOMS: atom_id res chain seq x y z
N GLU A 1 18.26 23.03 8.88
CA GLU A 1 17.40 22.31 7.94
C GLU A 1 16.19 21.79 8.71
N PHE A 2 14.97 22.08 8.20
CA PHE A 2 13.73 21.75 8.91
C PHE A 2 13.40 20.26 8.80
N MET A 3 13.63 19.66 7.62
CA MET A 3 13.39 18.25 7.34
C MET A 3 14.29 17.78 6.20
N LEU A 4 14.47 16.48 6.08
CA LEU A 4 15.16 15.89 4.93
C LEU A 4 14.44 16.26 3.63
N GLY A 5 15.19 16.67 2.62
CA GLY A 5 14.64 17.21 1.38
C GLY A 5 14.17 18.66 1.47
N GLY A 6 14.50 19.38 2.56
CA GLY A 6 14.23 20.79 2.72
C GLY A 6 14.91 21.66 1.63
N GLY A 7 14.36 22.86 1.41
CA GLY A 7 14.81 23.76 0.34
C GLY A 7 14.22 23.45 -1.04
N GLN A 8 13.34 22.48 -1.15
CA GLN A 8 12.66 22.14 -2.40
C GLN A 8 11.21 22.63 -2.40
N ARG A 9 10.64 22.77 -3.59
CA ARG A 9 9.24 23.07 -3.82
C ARG A 9 8.46 21.77 -4.00
N TYR A 10 7.36 21.62 -3.27
CA TYR A 10 6.41 20.52 -3.38
C TYR A 10 5.08 21.07 -3.86
N GLU A 11 4.43 20.35 -4.76
CA GLU A 11 3.10 20.71 -5.26
C GLU A 11 2.03 19.83 -4.58
N PHE A 12 0.98 20.47 -4.11
CA PHE A 12 -0.19 19.82 -3.56
C PHE A 12 -1.37 20.11 -4.48
N SER A 13 -1.98 19.07 -5.01
CA SER A 13 -3.05 19.16 -6.00
C SER A 13 -4.46 19.24 -5.40
N ASP A 14 -4.60 19.25 -4.07
CA ASP A 14 -5.90 19.35 -3.43
C ASP A 14 -6.46 20.76 -3.63
N PRO A 15 -7.59 20.93 -4.36
CA PRO A 15 -8.17 22.25 -4.65
C PRO A 15 -8.77 22.93 -3.41
N PHE A 16 -8.99 22.19 -2.33
CA PHE A 16 -9.52 22.72 -1.06
C PHE A 16 -8.43 23.03 -0.05
N GLN A 17 -7.17 22.80 -0.38
CA GLN A 17 -6.07 23.15 0.50
C GLN A 17 -6.02 24.64 0.74
N SER A 18 -5.92 25.06 1.99
CA SER A 18 -5.99 26.45 2.40
C SER A 18 -5.00 26.76 3.53
N SER A 19 -4.66 28.03 3.66
CA SER A 19 -3.89 28.57 4.77
C SER A 19 -4.40 29.95 5.14
N LEU A 20 -4.24 30.34 6.40
CA LEU A 20 -4.59 31.68 6.83
C LEU A 20 -3.51 32.69 6.38
N SER A 21 -3.95 33.84 5.90
CA SER A 21 -3.05 35.00 5.70
C SER A 21 -2.67 35.58 7.07
N VAL A 22 -1.39 35.50 7.42
CA VAL A 22 -0.90 35.92 8.72
C VAL A 22 0.30 36.85 8.59
N SER A 23 0.43 37.78 9.53
CA SER A 23 1.62 38.58 9.73
C SER A 23 2.35 38.10 10.99
N LEU A 24 3.62 37.79 10.85
CA LEU A 24 4.43 37.28 11.94
C LEU A 24 5.27 38.37 12.58
N ARG A 25 5.58 38.23 13.86
CA ARG A 25 6.55 39.08 14.54
C ARG A 25 7.98 38.77 14.06
N GLU A 26 8.90 39.70 14.22
CA GLU A 26 10.30 39.55 13.77
C GLU A 26 11.01 38.33 14.41
N GLU A 27 10.63 37.98 15.62
CA GLU A 27 11.25 36.86 16.36
C GLU A 27 10.82 35.47 15.83
N ALA A 28 9.80 35.42 14.96
CA ALA A 28 9.32 34.16 14.42
C ALA A 28 10.25 33.62 13.33
N THR A 29 10.64 32.36 13.47
CA THR A 29 11.41 31.64 12.44
C THR A 29 10.45 30.89 11.53
N VAL A 30 10.49 31.16 10.24
CA VAL A 30 9.65 30.47 9.25
C VAL A 30 10.41 29.34 8.60
N TYR A 31 9.81 28.15 8.61
CA TYR A 31 10.38 26.90 8.08
C TYR A 31 9.79 26.51 6.73
N ALA A 32 8.52 26.84 6.48
CA ALA A 32 7.85 26.59 5.20
C ALA A 32 6.92 27.75 4.82
N ARG A 33 6.78 27.98 3.51
CA ARG A 33 5.92 29.03 2.93
C ARG A 33 5.19 28.47 1.71
N THR A 34 4.09 29.13 1.32
CA THR A 34 3.51 28.92 -0.01
C THR A 34 4.46 29.43 -1.10
N GLY A 35 4.47 28.78 -2.27
CA GLY A 35 5.40 29.14 -3.35
C GLY A 35 5.23 30.55 -3.88
N ASP A 36 4.02 30.93 -4.23
CA ASP A 36 3.76 32.18 -4.97
C ASP A 36 3.43 33.37 -4.05
N ALA A 37 2.58 33.15 -3.07
CA ALA A 37 2.16 34.23 -2.16
C ALA A 37 3.08 34.42 -0.94
N GLY A 38 4.02 33.51 -0.72
CA GLY A 38 4.96 33.55 0.40
C GLY A 38 4.30 33.48 1.78
N VAL A 39 3.04 32.99 1.87
CA VAL A 39 2.32 32.86 3.15
C VAL A 39 3.03 31.85 4.04
N PRO A 40 3.32 32.18 5.32
CA PRO A 40 3.92 31.24 6.24
C PRO A 40 3.01 30.03 6.47
N LEU A 41 3.56 28.82 6.27
CA LEU A 41 2.87 27.55 6.52
C LEU A 41 3.33 26.89 7.80
N VAL A 42 4.63 26.94 8.08
CA VAL A 42 5.19 26.42 9.33
C VAL A 42 6.14 27.47 9.90
N TRP A 43 5.93 27.85 11.15
CA TRP A 43 6.83 28.76 11.86
C TRP A 43 6.90 28.44 13.35
N GLY A 44 7.99 28.83 13.97
CA GLY A 44 8.20 28.70 15.40
C GLY A 44 8.58 30.01 16.06
N THR A 45 8.22 30.16 17.32
CA THR A 45 8.61 31.32 18.16
C THR A 45 8.78 30.89 19.61
N LYS A 46 9.50 31.67 20.38
CA LYS A 46 9.59 31.53 21.85
C LYS A 46 8.38 32.17 22.52
N SER A 47 7.87 31.54 23.57
CA SER A 47 6.82 32.09 24.43
C SER A 47 7.17 31.82 25.88
N GLY A 48 7.67 32.82 26.59
CA GLY A 48 8.24 32.64 27.92
C GLY A 48 9.45 31.71 27.91
N ALA A 49 9.41 30.65 28.73
CA ALA A 49 10.41 29.60 28.77
C ALA A 49 10.15 28.47 27.74
N GLY A 50 9.02 28.52 27.02
CA GLY A 50 8.61 27.48 26.07
C GLY A 50 8.81 27.89 24.60
N ARG A 51 8.50 26.94 23.72
CA ARG A 51 8.44 27.13 22.27
C ARG A 51 7.03 26.84 21.77
N VAL A 52 6.63 27.57 20.74
CA VAL A 52 5.38 27.34 20.00
C VAL A 52 5.76 27.11 18.56
N VAL A 53 5.23 26.06 17.96
CA VAL A 53 5.30 25.79 16.53
C VAL A 53 3.89 25.78 15.99
N VAL A 54 3.68 26.44 14.87
CA VAL A 54 2.37 26.55 14.25
C VAL A 54 2.44 25.95 12.85
N ASP A 55 1.51 25.06 12.56
CA ASP A 55 1.22 24.52 11.24
C ASP A 55 -0.04 25.20 10.70
N ASN A 56 0.13 26.07 9.73
CA ASN A 56 -0.93 26.85 9.08
C ASN A 56 -1.40 26.15 7.79
N ILE A 57 -1.87 24.92 7.94
CA ILE A 57 -2.27 24.02 6.86
C ILE A 57 -3.71 23.59 7.12
N GLY A 58 -4.62 23.83 6.16
CA GLY A 58 -6.05 23.65 6.36
C GLY A 58 -6.51 22.20 6.26
N ILE A 59 -5.88 21.39 5.41
CA ILE A 59 -6.23 19.98 5.18
C ILE A 59 -5.05 19.08 5.51
N TYR A 60 -5.34 18.06 6.31
CA TYR A 60 -4.39 17.07 6.78
C TYR A 60 -4.54 15.77 6.00
N ASP A 61 -3.61 15.50 5.10
CA ASP A 61 -3.53 14.23 4.40
C ASP A 61 -2.25 13.44 4.72
N LYS A 62 -2.08 12.30 4.05
CA LYS A 62 -0.89 11.45 4.23
C LYS A 62 0.41 12.17 3.83
N LEU A 63 0.36 13.06 2.84
CA LEU A 63 1.52 13.78 2.33
C LEU A 63 2.05 14.77 3.36
N MET A 64 1.17 15.29 4.24
CA MET A 64 1.53 16.23 5.29
C MET A 64 2.19 15.61 6.53
N ARG A 65 2.16 14.28 6.68
CA ARG A 65 2.69 13.60 7.87
C ARG A 65 4.15 13.92 8.17
N GLY A 66 4.97 14.03 7.12
CA GLY A 66 6.37 14.40 7.25
C GLY A 66 6.55 15.82 7.82
N ILE A 67 5.71 16.78 7.40
CA ILE A 67 5.72 18.15 7.89
C ILE A 67 5.37 18.18 9.37
N TYR A 68 4.32 17.48 9.80
CA TYR A 68 3.94 17.43 11.23
C TYR A 68 4.99 16.78 12.11
N ALA A 69 5.58 15.66 11.65
CA ALA A 69 6.66 15.04 12.39
C ALA A 69 7.86 15.98 12.56
N ALA A 70 8.20 16.75 11.51
CA ALA A 70 9.23 17.75 11.56
C ALA A 70 8.86 18.93 12.48
N SER A 71 7.62 19.44 12.40
CA SER A 71 7.11 20.49 13.28
C SER A 71 7.16 20.07 14.75
N PHE A 72 6.74 18.85 15.05
CA PHE A 72 6.84 18.30 16.40
C PHE A 72 8.30 18.24 16.91
N SER A 73 9.24 17.85 16.05
CA SER A 73 10.66 17.78 16.43
C SER A 73 11.26 19.14 16.83
N LEU A 74 10.71 20.26 16.32
CA LEU A 74 11.15 21.60 16.69
C LEU A 74 10.79 22.02 18.13
N LEU A 75 9.85 21.29 18.77
CA LEU A 75 9.46 21.53 20.16
C LEU A 75 10.45 20.89 21.15
N CYS A 76 11.30 19.97 20.69
CA CYS A 76 12.26 19.23 21.49
C CYS A 76 13.64 19.86 21.35
N ASP A 77 14.44 19.83 22.44
CA ASP A 77 15.86 20.24 22.37
C ASP A 77 16.71 19.25 21.58
N ALA A 78 16.33 17.97 21.62
CA ALA A 78 16.87 16.89 20.78
C ALA A 78 15.73 15.98 20.33
N ALA A 79 15.67 15.70 19.05
CA ALA A 79 14.70 14.76 18.48
C ALA A 79 15.42 13.73 17.60
N ALA A 80 15.07 12.46 17.81
CA ALA A 80 15.51 11.37 16.95
C ALA A 80 14.28 10.68 16.36
N TYR A 81 14.30 10.43 15.07
CA TYR A 81 13.23 9.71 14.38
C TYR A 81 13.82 8.80 13.31
N PRO A 82 13.20 7.65 13.03
CA PRO A 82 13.65 6.78 11.97
C PRO A 82 13.36 7.44 10.61
N VAL A 83 14.32 7.36 9.70
CA VAL A 83 14.15 7.76 8.32
C VAL A 83 14.05 6.49 7.47
N ILE A 84 12.85 6.17 7.03
CA ILE A 84 12.58 5.08 6.09
C ILE A 84 12.38 5.71 4.72
N ASN A 85 13.44 5.74 3.92
CA ASN A 85 13.38 6.26 2.55
C ASN A 85 13.13 5.09 1.59
N SER A 86 11.97 4.45 1.71
CA SER A 86 11.57 3.33 0.87
C SER A 86 10.09 3.41 0.53
N ALA A 87 9.74 2.84 -0.60
CA ALA A 87 8.37 2.62 -1.03
C ALA A 87 8.20 1.14 -1.41
N VAL A 88 7.03 0.59 -1.12
CA VAL A 88 6.65 -0.77 -1.49
C VAL A 88 5.44 -0.69 -2.40
N PHE A 89 5.47 -1.45 -3.48
CA PHE A 89 4.39 -1.53 -4.46
C PHE A 89 3.88 -2.97 -4.52
N TYR A 90 2.72 -3.19 -3.97
CA TYR A 90 2.04 -4.47 -4.01
C TYR A 90 1.19 -4.59 -5.27
N LEU A 91 1.22 -5.76 -5.89
CA LEU A 91 0.26 -6.20 -6.89
C LEU A 91 -0.66 -7.19 -6.21
N ASP A 92 -1.78 -6.68 -5.72
CA ASP A 92 -2.79 -7.50 -5.05
C ASP A 92 -3.43 -8.47 -6.04
N ASP A 93 -3.99 -9.56 -5.55
CA ASP A 93 -4.66 -10.59 -6.35
C ASP A 93 -3.75 -11.21 -7.44
N PHE A 94 -2.45 -11.21 -7.20
CA PHE A 94 -1.47 -11.72 -8.15
C PHE A 94 -1.74 -13.21 -8.50
N PRO A 95 -1.65 -13.66 -9.77
CA PRO A 95 -1.12 -12.92 -10.92
C PRO A 95 -2.15 -12.10 -11.69
N SER A 96 -3.41 -12.02 -11.21
CA SER A 96 -4.49 -11.36 -11.96
C SER A 96 -4.55 -11.78 -13.46
N PRO A 97 -5.65 -11.89 -14.13
CA PRO A 97 -6.85 -11.08 -13.97
C PRO A 97 -7.73 -11.57 -12.82
N VAL A 98 -8.24 -10.62 -12.05
CA VAL A 98 -9.27 -10.89 -11.06
C VAL A 98 -10.52 -11.39 -11.77
N PRO A 99 -11.05 -12.57 -11.42
CA PRO A 99 -12.30 -13.04 -12.00
C PRO A 99 -13.44 -12.20 -11.42
N GLY A 100 -13.84 -11.20 -12.13
CA GLY A 100 -14.94 -10.34 -11.69
C GLY A 100 -15.23 -9.26 -12.71
N GLY A 101 -16.51 -8.91 -12.85
CA GLY A 101 -16.97 -7.98 -13.85
C GLY A 101 -17.01 -8.56 -15.25
N ASP A 102 -17.74 -7.88 -16.13
CA ASP A 102 -17.99 -8.33 -17.51
C ASP A 102 -16.95 -7.82 -18.53
N GLY A 103 -15.95 -7.06 -18.06
CA GLY A 103 -14.94 -6.44 -18.91
C GLY A 103 -15.48 -5.39 -19.88
N SER A 104 -16.68 -4.85 -19.62
CA SER A 104 -17.37 -3.93 -20.55
C SER A 104 -16.56 -2.68 -20.85
N TYR A 105 -15.90 -2.09 -19.83
CA TYR A 105 -15.03 -0.92 -20.01
C TYR A 105 -13.79 -1.24 -20.83
N ILE A 106 -13.14 -2.39 -20.57
CA ILE A 106 -11.97 -2.84 -21.34
C ILE A 106 -12.38 -3.04 -22.80
N ARG A 107 -13.53 -3.67 -23.03
CA ARG A 107 -14.05 -3.91 -24.38
C ARG A 107 -14.40 -2.62 -25.10
N ARG A 108 -15.02 -1.66 -24.38
CA ARG A 108 -15.35 -0.34 -24.92
C ARG A 108 -14.11 0.47 -25.30
N ASP A 109 -13.11 0.52 -24.42
CA ASP A 109 -11.99 1.45 -24.55
C ASP A 109 -10.83 0.86 -25.36
N TYR A 110 -10.66 -0.45 -25.32
CA TYR A 110 -9.53 -1.16 -25.96
C TYR A 110 -9.95 -2.19 -27.02
N GLY A 111 -11.23 -2.54 -27.11
CA GLY A 111 -11.71 -3.58 -28.03
C GLY A 111 -11.18 -4.98 -27.72
N MET A 112 -10.80 -5.24 -26.47
CA MET A 112 -10.10 -6.46 -26.05
C MET A 112 -10.90 -7.26 -25.02
N SER A 113 -10.58 -8.54 -24.89
CA SER A 113 -10.96 -9.33 -23.73
C SER A 113 -10.15 -8.91 -22.47
N ILE A 114 -10.60 -9.28 -21.28
CA ILE A 114 -9.86 -9.04 -20.04
C ILE A 114 -8.46 -9.69 -20.12
N ALA A 115 -8.38 -10.94 -20.55
CA ALA A 115 -7.11 -11.66 -20.68
C ALA A 115 -6.15 -10.99 -21.66
N ASP A 116 -6.66 -10.54 -22.81
CA ASP A 116 -5.86 -9.80 -23.79
C ASP A 116 -5.38 -8.46 -23.25
N PHE A 117 -6.21 -7.73 -22.54
CA PHE A 117 -5.85 -6.47 -21.92
C PHE A 117 -4.71 -6.66 -20.90
N TYR A 118 -4.81 -7.64 -20.01
CA TYR A 118 -3.77 -7.93 -19.05
C TYR A 118 -2.44 -8.29 -19.70
N SER A 119 -2.46 -9.15 -20.72
CA SER A 119 -1.24 -9.60 -21.39
C SER A 119 -0.63 -8.57 -22.33
N LYS A 120 -1.46 -7.75 -23.00
CA LYS A 120 -1.01 -6.84 -24.08
C LYS A 120 -0.86 -5.38 -23.62
N VAL A 121 -1.51 -4.97 -22.53
CA VAL A 121 -1.52 -3.60 -22.04
C VAL A 121 -1.00 -3.52 -20.60
N TRP A 122 -1.72 -4.12 -19.65
CA TRP A 122 -1.46 -3.93 -18.21
C TRP A 122 -0.07 -4.41 -17.79
N TRP A 123 0.30 -5.65 -18.10
CA TRP A 123 1.61 -6.19 -17.76
C TRP A 123 2.77 -5.49 -18.47
N PRO A 124 2.71 -5.19 -19.79
CA PRO A 124 3.73 -4.39 -20.45
C PRO A 124 3.91 -3.00 -19.84
N ASP A 125 2.83 -2.33 -19.44
CA ASP A 125 2.91 -1.03 -18.79
C ASP A 125 3.54 -1.13 -17.38
N LEU A 126 3.22 -2.14 -16.59
CA LEU A 126 3.90 -2.38 -15.31
C LEU A 126 5.39 -2.62 -15.48
N VAL A 127 5.79 -3.45 -16.45
CA VAL A 127 7.21 -3.70 -16.75
C VAL A 127 7.91 -2.41 -17.17
N LYS A 128 7.28 -1.60 -18.00
CA LYS A 128 7.81 -0.30 -18.44
C LYS A 128 7.99 0.67 -17.25
N LEU A 129 7.00 0.74 -16.35
CA LEU A 129 7.09 1.56 -15.14
C LEU A 129 8.19 1.07 -14.20
N ALA A 130 8.30 -0.26 -14.01
CA ALA A 130 9.35 -0.86 -13.20
C ALA A 130 10.76 -0.45 -13.74
N GLN A 131 10.96 -0.52 -15.04
CA GLN A 131 12.22 -0.13 -15.68
C GLN A 131 12.47 1.37 -15.61
N GLN A 132 11.47 2.18 -15.92
CA GLN A 132 11.61 3.64 -15.96
C GLN A 132 11.92 4.26 -14.60
N TYR A 133 11.30 3.73 -13.53
CA TYR A 133 11.40 4.29 -12.18
C TYR A 133 12.19 3.42 -11.21
N SER A 134 12.82 2.34 -11.69
CA SER A 134 13.52 1.37 -10.84
C SER A 134 12.64 0.80 -9.72
N ILE A 135 11.37 0.56 -10.02
CA ILE A 135 10.40 -0.02 -9.09
C ILE A 135 10.55 -1.54 -9.08
N ARG A 136 10.50 -2.12 -7.89
CA ARG A 136 10.36 -3.57 -7.70
C ARG A 136 8.99 -3.84 -7.13
N PHE A 137 8.19 -4.61 -7.85
CA PHE A 137 6.87 -4.99 -7.40
C PHE A 137 6.93 -6.24 -6.54
N THR A 138 6.05 -6.30 -5.53
CA THR A 138 5.76 -7.50 -4.77
C THR A 138 4.40 -8.04 -5.22
N GLY A 139 4.37 -9.18 -5.91
CA GLY A 139 3.13 -9.85 -6.31
C GLY A 139 2.58 -10.67 -5.15
N VAL A 140 1.46 -10.29 -4.58
CA VAL A 140 0.85 -11.02 -3.45
C VAL A 140 -0.22 -11.97 -3.94
N MET A 141 0.09 -13.27 -3.85
CA MET A 141 -0.64 -14.36 -4.49
C MET A 141 -1.94 -14.71 -3.77
N ILE A 142 -2.93 -15.01 -4.58
CA ILE A 142 -4.15 -15.74 -4.21
C ILE A 142 -4.18 -17.01 -5.06
N GLU A 143 -4.51 -18.15 -4.47
CA GLU A 143 -4.57 -19.41 -5.22
C GLU A 143 -5.88 -19.53 -6.00
N ASN A 144 -7.00 -19.20 -5.38
CA ASN A 144 -8.32 -19.21 -6.01
C ASN A 144 -9.23 -18.10 -5.44
N TYR A 145 -10.43 -17.97 -5.98
CA TYR A 145 -11.43 -16.96 -5.57
C TYR A 145 -12.72 -17.62 -5.05
N GLU A 146 -12.63 -18.86 -4.59
CA GLU A 146 -13.77 -19.53 -3.99
C GLU A 146 -14.00 -19.01 -2.56
N ASP A 147 -15.23 -18.65 -2.24
CA ASP A 147 -15.58 -18.12 -0.92
C ASP A 147 -15.67 -19.20 0.17
N ASP A 148 -15.15 -20.40 -0.08
CA ASP A 148 -15.24 -21.52 0.85
C ASP A 148 -14.12 -21.48 1.90
N THR A 149 -14.53 -21.32 3.16
CA THR A 149 -13.65 -21.38 4.34
C THR A 149 -13.93 -22.60 5.20
N GLN A 150 -14.89 -23.46 4.81
CA GLN A 150 -15.35 -24.59 5.62
C GLN A 150 -14.79 -25.92 5.17
N SER A 151 -14.47 -26.05 3.88
CA SER A 151 -13.91 -27.28 3.31
C SER A 151 -12.39 -27.32 3.42
N THR A 152 -11.82 -28.52 3.27
CA THR A 152 -10.38 -28.69 3.12
C THR A 152 -9.89 -27.96 1.87
N PRO A 153 -8.84 -27.14 1.96
CA PRO A 153 -8.27 -26.46 0.80
C PRO A 153 -7.92 -27.41 -0.33
N VAL A 154 -8.24 -27.03 -1.56
CA VAL A 154 -7.99 -27.83 -2.77
C VAL A 154 -7.07 -27.05 -3.70
N ARG A 155 -6.03 -27.73 -4.18
CA ARG A 155 -5.02 -27.15 -5.06
C ARG A 155 -5.61 -26.72 -6.40
N GLN A 156 -5.30 -25.50 -6.82
CA GLN A 156 -5.63 -24.99 -8.14
C GLN A 156 -4.88 -25.78 -9.23
N SER A 157 -5.62 -26.28 -10.22
CA SER A 157 -5.03 -27.05 -11.32
C SER A 157 -4.46 -26.19 -12.45
N ASP A 158 -5.05 -25.01 -12.70
CA ASP A 158 -4.54 -24.07 -13.71
C ASP A 158 -3.39 -23.23 -13.14
N THR A 159 -2.18 -23.58 -13.53
CA THR A 159 -0.95 -22.94 -13.05
C THR A 159 -0.28 -22.05 -14.09
N GLN A 160 -0.83 -21.98 -15.30
CA GLN A 160 -0.14 -21.35 -16.44
C GLN A 160 0.15 -19.86 -16.21
N GLN A 161 -0.84 -19.12 -15.77
CA GLN A 161 -0.68 -17.67 -15.51
C GLN A 161 0.27 -17.40 -14.34
N PHE A 162 0.18 -18.21 -13.28
CA PHE A 162 1.08 -18.09 -12.12
C PHE A 162 2.55 -18.28 -12.52
N ARG A 163 2.84 -19.29 -13.33
CA ARG A 163 4.20 -19.54 -13.84
C ARG A 163 4.68 -18.44 -14.77
N TYR A 164 3.84 -18.01 -15.71
CA TYR A 164 4.22 -17.02 -16.70
C TYR A 164 4.47 -15.65 -16.06
N TYR A 165 3.47 -15.09 -15.39
CA TYR A 165 3.59 -13.75 -14.80
C TYR A 165 4.50 -13.75 -13.58
N GLY A 166 4.55 -14.82 -12.80
CA GLY A 166 5.50 -14.97 -11.71
C GLY A 166 6.94 -14.93 -12.20
N SER A 167 7.25 -15.67 -13.26
CA SER A 167 8.59 -15.62 -13.88
C SER A 167 8.93 -14.22 -14.42
N LEU A 168 7.97 -13.54 -15.04
CA LEU A 168 8.14 -12.18 -15.53
C LEU A 168 8.41 -11.20 -14.38
N LEU A 169 7.66 -11.29 -13.29
CA LEU A 169 7.85 -10.48 -12.09
C LEU A 169 9.26 -10.65 -11.51
N LEU A 170 9.69 -11.91 -11.33
CA LEU A 170 11.01 -12.22 -10.78
C LEU A 170 12.15 -11.76 -11.69
N GLN A 171 12.00 -11.86 -13.02
CA GLN A 171 12.98 -11.34 -14.00
C GLN A 171 13.15 -9.81 -13.90
N GLN A 172 12.14 -9.09 -13.47
CA GLN A 172 12.22 -7.64 -13.22
C GLN A 172 12.79 -7.31 -11.81
N GLY A 173 13.26 -8.31 -11.08
CA GLY A 173 13.78 -8.14 -9.72
C GLY A 173 12.70 -7.93 -8.66
N GLY A 174 11.45 -8.24 -8.99
CA GLY A 174 10.34 -8.29 -8.06
C GLY A 174 10.39 -9.51 -7.14
N GLU A 175 9.44 -9.59 -6.23
CA GLU A 175 9.29 -10.68 -5.27
C GLU A 175 7.86 -11.17 -5.17
N VAL A 176 7.63 -12.31 -4.53
CA VAL A 176 6.31 -12.88 -4.29
C VAL A 176 5.98 -12.84 -2.82
N GLY A 177 4.72 -12.57 -2.52
CA GLY A 177 4.13 -12.66 -1.20
C GLY A 177 2.77 -13.35 -1.27
N PHE A 178 1.97 -13.21 -0.22
CA PHE A 178 0.69 -13.88 -0.07
C PHE A 178 -0.43 -12.88 0.24
N HIS A 179 -1.62 -13.12 -0.33
CA HIS A 179 -2.82 -12.31 -0.13
C HIS A 179 -4.02 -13.15 0.36
N GLY A 180 -3.73 -14.31 0.92
CA GLY A 180 -4.72 -15.30 1.35
C GLY A 180 -4.92 -16.41 0.33
N TYR A 181 -5.33 -17.59 0.81
CA TYR A 181 -5.57 -18.76 -0.04
C TYR A 181 -6.65 -18.47 -1.09
N ASN A 182 -7.78 -17.89 -0.66
CA ASN A 182 -8.96 -17.66 -1.48
C ASN A 182 -9.54 -16.24 -1.31
N HIS A 183 -8.69 -15.26 -1.09
CA HIS A 183 -9.06 -13.87 -0.82
C HIS A 183 -9.93 -13.66 0.44
N GLN A 184 -10.01 -14.66 1.32
CA GLN A 184 -10.69 -14.50 2.60
C GLN A 184 -9.68 -14.09 3.68
N PRO A 185 -9.93 -13.05 4.47
CA PRO A 185 -9.03 -12.59 5.52
C PRO A 185 -8.88 -13.66 6.62
N LEU A 186 -7.73 -13.66 7.30
CA LEU A 186 -7.45 -14.62 8.35
C LEU A 186 -8.16 -14.20 9.65
N VAL A 187 -9.46 -14.44 9.71
CA VAL A 187 -10.34 -14.06 10.83
C VAL A 187 -11.18 -15.24 11.30
N LEU A 188 -11.40 -15.30 12.61
CA LEU A 188 -12.27 -16.26 13.27
C LEU A 188 -13.67 -15.67 13.54
N PRO A 189 -14.68 -16.49 13.89
CA PRO A 189 -16.06 -16.04 14.07
C PRO A 189 -16.28 -14.96 15.13
N ASP A 190 -15.34 -14.76 16.05
CA ASP A 190 -15.36 -13.72 17.07
C ASP A 190 -14.80 -12.36 16.60
N THR A 191 -14.33 -12.29 15.37
CA THR A 191 -13.73 -11.08 14.82
C THR A 191 -14.80 -10.16 14.25
N ASP A 192 -14.99 -8.99 14.88
CA ASP A 192 -15.88 -7.94 14.40
C ASP A 192 -15.15 -7.02 13.41
N TYR A 193 -15.54 -7.07 12.15
CA TYR A 193 -15.14 -6.11 11.11
C TYR A 193 -16.33 -5.28 10.60
N LYS A 194 -17.41 -5.17 11.42
CA LYS A 194 -18.57 -4.29 11.24
C LYS A 194 -19.35 -4.49 9.94
N ASP A 195 -19.42 -5.70 9.45
CA ASP A 195 -20.15 -6.08 8.21
C ASP A 195 -19.82 -5.19 6.99
N LEU A 196 -18.67 -4.53 7.00
CA LEU A 196 -18.23 -3.67 5.89
C LEU A 196 -17.93 -4.46 4.62
N TYR A 197 -17.73 -5.77 4.75
CA TYR A 197 -17.35 -6.66 3.65
C TYR A 197 -18.09 -7.98 3.75
N SER A 198 -18.33 -8.63 2.63
CA SER A 198 -18.99 -9.96 2.52
C SER A 198 -18.02 -11.13 2.69
N TYR A 199 -16.96 -10.97 3.47
CA TYR A 199 -15.99 -12.04 3.71
C TYR A 199 -16.54 -13.15 4.59
N ARG A 200 -16.02 -14.36 4.35
CA ARG A 200 -16.26 -15.54 5.19
C ARG A 200 -15.22 -15.62 6.29
N GLN A 201 -15.64 -16.08 7.46
CA GLN A 201 -14.75 -16.34 8.60
C GLN A 201 -14.31 -17.81 8.58
N TRP A 202 -13.08 -18.06 9.00
CA TRP A 202 -12.55 -19.41 9.13
C TRP A 202 -13.08 -20.06 10.41
N PRO A 203 -13.40 -21.38 10.38
CA PRO A 203 -14.00 -22.05 11.54
C PRO A 203 -13.02 -22.19 12.71
N SER A 204 -11.71 -22.26 12.45
CA SER A 204 -10.68 -22.43 13.48
C SER A 204 -9.31 -21.94 13.01
N GLU A 205 -8.35 -21.84 13.95
CA GLU A 205 -6.94 -21.54 13.65
C GLU A 205 -6.33 -22.65 12.75
N GLU A 206 -6.68 -23.91 12.95
CA GLU A 206 -6.19 -25.04 12.15
C GLU A 206 -6.65 -24.93 10.68
N ALA A 207 -7.88 -24.45 10.44
CA ALA A 207 -8.36 -24.22 9.08
C ALA A 207 -7.59 -23.09 8.39
N ILE A 208 -7.28 -22.01 9.11
CA ILE A 208 -6.40 -20.93 8.61
C ILE A 208 -5.02 -21.50 8.25
N VAL A 209 -4.42 -22.26 9.15
CA VAL A 209 -3.09 -22.86 8.93
C VAL A 209 -3.11 -23.82 7.72
N ALA A 210 -4.16 -24.63 7.58
CA ALA A 210 -4.30 -25.54 6.44
C ALA A 210 -4.38 -24.77 5.10
N ALA A 211 -5.16 -23.68 5.06
CA ALA A 211 -5.30 -22.85 3.88
C ALA A 211 -3.99 -22.13 3.51
N MET A 212 -3.28 -21.60 4.50
CA MET A 212 -2.00 -20.95 4.26
C MET A 212 -0.90 -21.92 3.84
N ASN A 213 -0.88 -23.11 4.41
CA ASN A 213 0.06 -24.18 3.99
C ASN A 213 -0.19 -24.61 2.54
N GLU A 214 -1.46 -24.74 2.12
CA GLU A 214 -1.78 -25.03 0.73
C GLU A 214 -1.28 -23.95 -0.22
N LEU A 215 -1.53 -22.67 0.10
CA LEU A 215 -1.05 -21.54 -0.70
C LEU A 215 0.48 -21.50 -0.78
N ILE A 216 1.18 -21.78 0.32
CA ILE A 216 2.65 -21.83 0.36
C ILE A 216 3.17 -22.98 -0.52
N ASP A 217 2.56 -24.16 -0.43
CA ASP A 217 2.95 -25.31 -1.22
C ASP A 217 2.58 -25.15 -2.70
N PHE A 218 1.46 -24.49 -2.99
CA PHE A 218 1.10 -24.08 -4.33
C PHE A 218 2.15 -23.12 -4.91
N GLN A 219 2.53 -22.09 -4.17
CA GLN A 219 3.57 -21.13 -4.59
C GLN A 219 4.88 -21.84 -4.94
N LYS A 220 5.36 -22.78 -4.10
CA LYS A 220 6.56 -23.59 -4.38
C LYS A 220 6.42 -24.46 -5.64
N THR A 221 5.20 -24.91 -5.94
CA THR A 221 4.91 -25.71 -7.14
C THR A 221 4.98 -24.88 -8.41
N VAL A 222 4.46 -23.64 -8.37
CA VAL A 222 4.39 -22.76 -9.55
C VAL A 222 5.65 -21.94 -9.75
N LEU A 223 6.33 -21.55 -8.68
CA LEU A 223 7.57 -20.78 -8.67
C LEU A 223 8.61 -21.43 -7.75
N PRO A 224 9.20 -22.55 -8.18
CA PRO A 224 10.20 -23.26 -7.41
C PRO A 224 11.43 -22.36 -7.16
N ASN A 225 12.08 -22.55 -6.03
CA ASN A 225 13.24 -21.76 -5.56
C ASN A 225 12.91 -20.30 -5.21
N THR A 226 11.65 -19.99 -4.97
CA THR A 226 11.19 -18.69 -4.50
C THR A 226 10.48 -18.85 -3.17
N GLU A 227 10.75 -17.97 -2.21
CA GLU A 227 10.07 -17.95 -0.92
C GLU A 227 9.24 -16.68 -0.82
N GLY A 228 7.96 -16.82 -0.47
CA GLY A 228 7.11 -15.68 -0.12
C GLY A 228 7.40 -15.24 1.31
N SER A 229 7.80 -14.00 1.49
CA SER A 229 8.17 -13.44 2.80
C SER A 229 7.20 -12.38 3.32
N VAL A 230 6.21 -12.02 2.53
CA VAL A 230 5.27 -10.94 2.83
C VAL A 230 3.84 -11.49 2.80
N TYR A 231 3.05 -11.11 3.79
CA TYR A 231 1.61 -11.32 3.79
C TYR A 231 0.89 -9.97 3.82
N VAL A 232 0.05 -9.71 2.85
CA VAL A 232 -0.85 -8.55 2.79
C VAL A 232 -2.27 -9.05 2.99
N PRO A 233 -2.95 -8.69 4.08
CA PRO A 233 -4.29 -9.20 4.33
C PRO A 233 -5.31 -8.63 3.34
N PRO A 234 -6.26 -9.42 2.83
CA PRO A 234 -7.40 -8.91 2.07
C PRO A 234 -8.10 -7.77 2.82
N SER A 235 -8.29 -6.63 2.11
CA SER A 235 -8.86 -5.38 2.65
C SER A 235 -8.22 -4.90 3.96
N ASN A 236 -6.97 -5.27 4.24
CA ASN A 236 -6.25 -4.99 5.49
C ASN A 236 -6.92 -5.56 6.77
N ILE A 237 -7.72 -6.61 6.62
CA ILE A 237 -8.39 -7.26 7.74
C ILE A 237 -7.55 -8.44 8.23
N LEU A 238 -7.16 -8.40 9.50
CA LEU A 238 -6.35 -9.44 10.13
C LEU A 238 -6.67 -9.51 11.62
N SER A 239 -7.10 -10.68 12.09
CA SER A 239 -7.34 -10.92 13.51
C SER A 239 -6.05 -11.16 14.30
N ALA A 240 -6.14 -11.09 15.63
CA ALA A 240 -5.03 -11.46 16.50
C ALA A 240 -4.65 -12.95 16.34
N ALA A 241 -5.62 -13.82 16.10
CA ALA A 241 -5.40 -15.24 15.80
C ALA A 241 -4.72 -15.42 14.43
N GLY A 242 -5.13 -14.69 13.41
CA GLY A 242 -4.55 -14.77 12.08
C GLY A 242 -3.11 -14.25 11.98
N ARG A 243 -2.60 -13.58 13.02
CA ARG A 243 -1.18 -13.12 13.08
C ARG A 243 -0.21 -14.18 13.59
N LYS A 244 -0.69 -15.23 14.24
CA LYS A 244 0.14 -16.30 14.78
C LYS A 244 0.66 -17.21 13.68
#